data_100aaf6d45dd8b4b8129204d0df39bf9
#
_entry.id   100aaf6d45dd8b4b8129204d0df39bf9
#
_cell.length_a   1.000
_cell.length_b   1.000
_cell.length_c   1.000
_cell.angle_alpha   90.00
_cell.angle_beta   90.00
_cell.angle_gamma   90.00
#
_symmetry.space_group_name_H-M   'P 1'
#
loop_
_entity.id
_entity.type
_entity.pdbx_description
1 polymer ?
#
loop_
_entity_poly.entity_id
_entity_poly.type
_entity_poly.pdbx_seq_one_letter_code
_entity_poly.pdbx_strand_id
1 'polypeptide(L)'
;MRHRRRKTALLTAAAAAVLALQGPFAALAASPQFAYDADTWAKLQDNVMEYSELPYLVQEYNPTYLNNQTTYQAGRDTKNAKEVQDKQYNQANDLYDSADNLRDQADQIEDFLAVPGMASAYASLMSASVMVEQNALKTQQSADASYRDSEMDRLDYINSQDAVVAQVQSAFAAYNQVKKTIPLMEKSVELQELSMQLTQKRQQLGQATQIDVLNAQKSLQSLQSTLTQTKAGLQAQHQQLCVQTGWSYDAEPDIQDLPQADLTRIAAMNLAADTQTALEQNLSLQSNKRGYANMAEGSADKKNMDRTIKNQEQTIRSGMQTLYNDIMQKQTALQLADASLAAETQTMNAMQKKLELGMATQLEYKSEEVSFLEKQIDK
;
A
#
# COMPACT_ATOMS: atom_id res chain seq x y z
N MET A 1 56.95 23.41 -14.09
CA MET A 1 55.57 22.91 -14.07
C MET A 1 55.52 21.42 -13.66
N ARG A 2 55.86 21.09 -12.39
CA ARG A 2 55.83 19.67 -11.90
C ARG A 2 55.63 19.55 -10.39
N HIS A 3 54.77 20.42 -9.78
CA HIS A 3 54.53 20.35 -8.33
C HIS A 3 53.05 20.51 -7.90
N ARG A 4 52.08 20.33 -8.82
CA ARG A 4 50.65 20.48 -8.47
C ARG A 4 49.77 19.24 -8.56
N ARG A 5 50.34 18.04 -8.80
CA ARG A 5 49.55 16.79 -8.97
C ARG A 5 49.70 15.77 -7.83
N ARG A 6 50.30 16.10 -6.69
CA ARG A 6 50.47 15.18 -5.55
C ARG A 6 49.64 15.50 -4.30
N LYS A 7 48.79 16.55 -4.32
CA LYS A 7 47.96 16.88 -3.16
C LYS A 7 46.48 16.49 -3.28
N THR A 8 46.02 16.05 -4.41
CA THR A 8 44.64 15.59 -4.65
C THR A 8 44.41 14.10 -4.48
N ALA A 9 45.47 13.30 -4.39
CA ALA A 9 45.36 11.84 -4.26
C ALA A 9 45.34 11.34 -2.81
N LEU A 10 45.55 12.20 -1.81
CA LEU A 10 45.54 11.85 -0.37
C LEU A 10 44.24 12.20 0.36
N LEU A 11 43.33 12.95 -0.28
CA LEU A 11 42.04 13.28 0.29
C LEU A 11 40.92 12.29 -0.13
N THR A 12 41.13 11.48 -1.15
CA THR A 12 40.18 10.45 -1.58
C THR A 12 40.38 9.10 -0.87
N ALA A 13 41.53 8.86 -0.26
CA ALA A 13 41.81 7.62 0.49
C ALA A 13 41.31 7.68 1.96
N ALA A 14 41.08 8.89 2.52
CA ALA A 14 40.56 9.03 3.89
C ALA A 14 39.05 8.95 3.97
N ALA A 15 38.33 9.19 2.86
CA ALA A 15 36.85 9.06 2.83
C ALA A 15 36.38 7.62 2.62
N ALA A 16 37.24 6.73 2.09
CA ALA A 16 36.91 5.32 1.88
C ALA A 16 37.17 4.42 3.11
N ALA A 17 37.92 4.90 4.10
CA ALA A 17 38.28 4.09 5.29
C ALA A 17 37.30 4.26 6.46
N VAL A 18 36.39 5.24 6.41
CA VAL A 18 35.34 5.44 7.45
C VAL A 18 34.09 4.61 7.18
N LEU A 19 33.92 4.10 5.95
CA LEU A 19 32.75 3.29 5.53
C LEU A 19 32.85 1.79 5.88
N ALA A 20 33.98 1.31 6.44
CA ALA A 20 34.22 -0.13 6.66
C ALA A 20 34.03 -0.58 8.13
N LEU A 21 33.55 0.28 9.04
CA LEU A 21 33.36 -0.05 10.46
C LEU A 21 31.92 0.15 10.96
N GLN A 22 30.99 0.34 10.04
CA GLN A 22 29.59 0.42 10.42
C GLN A 22 28.93 -0.91 10.11
N GLY A 23 28.41 -1.55 11.16
CA GLY A 23 27.60 -2.75 11.08
C GLY A 23 26.39 -2.58 10.14
N PRO A 24 25.46 -3.55 10.03
CA PRO A 24 24.40 -3.59 9.03
C PRO A 24 23.44 -2.37 9.00
N PHE A 25 23.63 -1.42 9.90
CA PHE A 25 22.86 -0.15 9.96
C PHE A 25 23.51 1.05 9.24
N ALA A 26 24.60 0.85 8.49
CA ALA A 26 25.35 1.97 7.89
C ALA A 26 24.66 2.70 6.75
N ALA A 27 23.49 2.24 6.30
CA ALA A 27 22.67 2.95 5.29
C ALA A 27 21.68 3.96 5.90
N LEU A 28 21.64 4.10 7.22
CA LEU A 28 20.65 4.86 7.98
C LEU A 28 21.14 6.29 8.28
N ALA A 29 21.78 6.93 7.33
CA ALA A 29 22.22 8.30 7.51
C ALA A 29 21.06 9.28 7.43
N ALA A 30 20.75 9.84 8.58
CA ALA A 30 20.23 11.18 8.75
C ALA A 30 18.72 11.41 8.81
N SER A 31 18.01 10.64 9.65
CA SER A 31 16.89 11.30 10.32
C SER A 31 17.39 12.03 11.56
N PRO A 32 16.94 13.26 11.84
CA PRO A 32 17.34 13.93 13.07
C PRO A 32 16.83 13.15 14.27
N GLN A 33 17.71 12.72 15.17
CA GLN A 33 17.40 11.98 16.41
C GLN A 33 16.31 12.64 17.29
N PHE A 34 15.93 13.86 17.00
CA PHE A 34 14.87 14.61 17.69
C PHE A 34 13.49 14.51 17.03
N ALA A 35 13.34 13.75 15.93
CA ALA A 35 12.05 13.53 15.30
C ALA A 35 11.14 12.64 16.16
N TYR A 36 11.72 11.78 17.00
CA TYR A 36 11.04 10.88 17.90
C TYR A 36 11.58 10.98 19.33
N ASP A 37 10.80 10.52 20.31
CA ASP A 37 11.30 10.33 21.66
C ASP A 37 12.40 9.25 21.71
N ALA A 38 13.17 9.25 22.80
CA ALA A 38 14.33 8.37 22.95
C ALA A 38 13.95 6.88 22.90
N ASP A 39 12.79 6.51 23.44
CA ASP A 39 12.33 5.11 23.51
C ASP A 39 11.91 4.64 22.10
N THR A 40 11.15 5.44 21.37
CA THR A 40 10.81 5.15 19.97
C THR A 40 12.05 5.05 19.10
N TRP A 41 13.01 5.97 19.26
CA TRP A 41 14.25 5.93 18.51
C TRP A 41 15.11 4.70 18.80
N ALA A 42 15.18 4.27 20.06
CA ALA A 42 15.90 3.06 20.46
C ALA A 42 15.30 1.80 19.80
N LYS A 43 13.99 1.73 19.72
CA LYS A 43 13.28 0.63 19.04
C LYS A 43 13.55 0.59 17.54
N LEU A 44 13.55 1.76 16.86
CA LEU A 44 13.86 1.83 15.42
C LEU A 44 15.30 1.41 15.08
N GLN A 45 16.18 1.32 16.06
CA GLN A 45 17.61 0.97 15.90
C GLN A 45 17.96 -0.42 16.43
N ASP A 46 17.04 -1.13 17.08
CA ASP A 46 17.28 -2.49 17.51
C ASP A 46 17.16 -3.50 16.34
N ASN A 47 17.34 -4.77 16.59
CA ASN A 47 17.23 -5.82 15.60
C ASN A 47 15.86 -6.53 15.64
N VAL A 48 14.82 -5.83 16.08
CA VAL A 48 13.46 -6.35 16.22
C VAL A 48 12.55 -5.57 15.28
N MET A 49 11.56 -6.22 14.71
CA MET A 49 10.54 -5.59 13.87
C MET A 49 9.17 -5.87 14.46
N GLU A 50 8.59 -4.86 15.11
CA GLU A 50 7.23 -4.92 15.67
C GLU A 50 6.20 -4.26 14.74
N TYR A 51 4.97 -4.76 14.77
CA TYR A 51 3.87 -4.15 13.99
C TYR A 51 3.63 -2.67 14.31
N SER A 52 3.79 -2.29 15.58
CA SER A 52 3.61 -0.92 16.07
C SER A 52 4.65 0.06 15.55
N GLU A 53 5.82 -0.41 15.12
CA GLU A 53 6.94 0.39 14.65
C GLU A 53 6.91 0.61 13.13
N LEU A 54 6.16 -0.21 12.40
CA LEU A 54 6.11 -0.17 10.94
C LEU A 54 5.84 1.23 10.37
N PRO A 55 4.90 2.05 10.92
CA PRO A 55 4.71 3.41 10.42
C PRO A 55 5.97 4.26 10.51
N TYR A 56 6.72 4.16 11.60
CA TYR A 56 7.95 4.93 11.81
C TYR A 56 9.09 4.42 10.93
N LEU A 57 9.29 3.08 10.86
CA LEU A 57 10.29 2.46 9.98
C LEU A 57 10.06 2.82 8.52
N VAL A 58 8.80 2.83 8.08
CA VAL A 58 8.45 3.23 6.72
C VAL A 58 8.74 4.70 6.47
N GLN A 59 8.39 5.57 7.40
CA GLN A 59 8.64 7.01 7.29
C GLN A 59 10.13 7.33 7.18
N GLU A 60 10.96 6.64 7.95
CA GLU A 60 12.40 6.91 7.99
C GLU A 60 13.16 6.24 6.84
N TYR A 61 12.75 5.04 6.42
CA TYR A 61 13.63 4.21 5.60
C TYR A 61 13.02 3.70 4.30
N ASN A 62 11.68 3.75 4.13
CA ASN A 62 11.08 3.19 2.92
C ASN A 62 11.43 4.03 1.68
N PRO A 63 12.04 3.44 0.64
CA PRO A 63 12.45 4.20 -0.55
C PRO A 63 11.29 4.89 -1.26
N THR A 64 10.11 4.26 -1.32
CA THR A 64 8.92 4.84 -1.97
C THR A 64 8.41 6.03 -1.16
N TYR A 65 8.36 5.90 0.17
CA TYR A 65 7.96 6.99 1.07
C TYR A 65 8.88 8.21 0.92
N LEU A 66 10.19 7.99 0.96
CA LEU A 66 11.21 9.05 0.83
C LEU A 66 11.21 9.69 -0.57
N ASN A 67 11.01 8.89 -1.63
CA ASN A 67 10.87 9.42 -2.99
C ASN A 67 9.62 10.29 -3.14
N ASN A 68 8.47 9.87 -2.60
CA ASN A 68 7.25 10.65 -2.59
C ASN A 68 7.46 11.97 -1.82
N GLN A 69 8.15 11.92 -0.66
CA GLN A 69 8.48 13.10 0.13
C GLN A 69 9.35 14.08 -0.67
N THR A 70 10.40 13.59 -1.31
CA THR A 70 11.31 14.40 -2.13
C THR A 70 10.56 15.04 -3.30
N THR A 71 9.72 14.26 -3.99
CA THR A 71 8.89 14.75 -5.10
C THR A 71 7.90 15.81 -4.65
N TYR A 72 7.24 15.61 -3.52
CA TYR A 72 6.33 16.59 -2.96
C TYR A 72 7.07 17.89 -2.55
N GLN A 73 8.22 17.76 -1.89
CA GLN A 73 9.03 18.93 -1.49
C GLN A 73 9.54 19.73 -2.70
N ALA A 74 9.96 19.05 -3.77
CA ALA A 74 10.40 19.70 -5.00
C ALA A 74 9.25 20.40 -5.75
N GLY A 75 8.02 19.86 -5.66
CA GLY A 75 6.83 20.42 -6.30
C GLY A 75 6.00 21.38 -5.43
N ARG A 76 6.41 21.62 -4.17
CA ARG A 76 5.65 22.31 -3.14
C ARG A 76 5.47 23.81 -3.38
N ASP A 77 6.05 24.36 -4.44
CA ASP A 77 5.91 25.78 -4.77
C ASP A 77 4.43 26.15 -4.94
N THR A 78 4.06 27.13 -4.19
CA THR A 78 2.74 27.68 -3.92
C THR A 78 1.89 27.85 -5.18
N LYS A 79 1.18 26.79 -5.59
CA LYS A 79 0.16 26.91 -6.62
C LYS A 79 -1.10 27.52 -6.00
N ASN A 80 -1.32 28.80 -6.31
CA ASN A 80 -2.59 29.44 -6.01
C ASN A 80 -3.53 29.20 -7.20
N ALA A 81 -4.43 28.22 -7.09
CA ALA A 81 -5.37 27.87 -8.15
C ALA A 81 -6.12 29.11 -8.66
N LYS A 82 -6.55 29.98 -7.77
CA LYS A 82 -7.27 31.21 -8.13
C LYS A 82 -6.42 32.17 -8.97
N GLU A 83 -5.16 32.37 -8.60
CA GLU A 83 -4.26 33.26 -9.37
C GLU A 83 -3.98 32.71 -10.78
N VAL A 84 -3.82 31.39 -10.91
CA VAL A 84 -3.64 30.75 -12.22
C VAL A 84 -4.91 30.86 -13.06
N GLN A 85 -6.07 30.62 -12.48
CA GLN A 85 -7.36 30.77 -13.13
C GLN A 85 -7.61 32.21 -13.59
N ASP A 86 -7.41 33.19 -12.68
CA ASP A 86 -7.61 34.61 -13.00
C ASP A 86 -6.73 35.07 -14.16
N LYS A 87 -5.46 34.64 -14.20
CA LYS A 87 -4.56 34.91 -15.33
C LYS A 87 -5.10 34.34 -16.66
N GLN A 88 -5.55 33.09 -16.61
CA GLN A 88 -6.07 32.43 -17.82
C GLN A 88 -7.41 33.02 -18.27
N TYR A 89 -8.31 33.40 -17.34
CA TYR A 89 -9.54 34.09 -17.68
C TYR A 89 -9.27 35.48 -18.31
N ASN A 90 -8.32 36.23 -17.74
CA ASN A 90 -7.91 37.52 -18.33
C ASN A 90 -7.36 37.32 -19.75
N GLN A 91 -6.51 36.32 -19.98
CA GLN A 91 -6.02 35.97 -21.32
C GLN A 91 -7.15 35.55 -22.26
N ALA A 92 -8.15 34.80 -21.80
CA ALA A 92 -9.30 34.43 -22.62
C ALA A 92 -10.13 35.66 -22.98
N ASN A 93 -10.37 36.57 -22.04
CA ASN A 93 -11.07 37.83 -22.29
C ASN A 93 -10.32 38.70 -23.28
N ASP A 94 -9.01 38.88 -23.16
CA ASP A 94 -8.18 39.62 -24.14
C ASP A 94 -8.28 39.01 -25.55
N LEU A 95 -8.40 37.68 -25.64
CA LEU A 95 -8.61 37.00 -26.92
C LEU A 95 -10.02 37.21 -27.46
N TYR A 96 -11.06 37.21 -26.61
CA TYR A 96 -12.43 37.56 -27.05
C TYR A 96 -12.50 38.99 -27.56
N ASP A 97 -11.93 39.96 -26.84
CA ASP A 97 -11.84 41.35 -27.26
C ASP A 97 -11.11 41.48 -28.62
N SER A 98 -10.05 40.70 -28.81
CA SER A 98 -9.30 40.65 -30.06
C SER A 98 -10.15 40.06 -31.21
N ALA A 99 -10.96 39.04 -30.94
CA ALA A 99 -11.88 38.45 -31.93
C ALA A 99 -12.98 39.43 -32.33
N ASP A 100 -13.52 40.16 -31.33
CA ASP A 100 -14.56 41.20 -31.59
C ASP A 100 -13.96 42.37 -32.39
N ASN A 101 -12.76 42.84 -32.07
CA ASN A 101 -12.07 43.85 -32.87
C ASN A 101 -11.85 43.43 -34.33
N LEU A 102 -11.60 42.16 -34.62
CA LEU A 102 -11.48 41.64 -35.98
C LEU A 102 -12.84 41.60 -36.70
N ARG A 103 -13.94 41.34 -35.99
CA ARG A 103 -15.29 41.44 -36.50
C ARG A 103 -15.67 42.87 -36.83
N ASP A 104 -15.40 43.81 -35.92
CA ASP A 104 -15.63 45.24 -36.14
C ASP A 104 -14.88 45.76 -37.37
N GLN A 105 -13.63 45.28 -37.56
CA GLN A 105 -12.87 45.63 -38.79
C GLN A 105 -13.48 44.99 -40.05
N ALA A 106 -14.03 43.78 -39.95
CA ALA A 106 -14.73 43.15 -41.06
C ALA A 106 -16.01 43.93 -41.41
N ASP A 107 -16.81 44.29 -40.40
CA ASP A 107 -18.05 45.04 -40.55
C ASP A 107 -17.81 46.42 -41.21
N GLN A 108 -16.71 47.10 -40.90
CA GLN A 108 -16.32 48.37 -41.52
C GLN A 108 -16.09 48.27 -43.05
N ILE A 109 -15.77 47.10 -43.58
CA ILE A 109 -15.55 46.88 -45.01
C ILE A 109 -16.71 46.14 -45.68
N GLU A 110 -17.78 45.79 -44.95
CA GLU A 110 -18.93 45.07 -45.47
C GLU A 110 -19.60 45.84 -46.57
N ASP A 111 -19.81 47.15 -46.48
CA ASP A 111 -20.39 48.02 -47.48
C ASP A 111 -19.57 48.14 -48.80
N PHE A 112 -18.29 47.68 -48.73
CA PHE A 112 -17.33 47.77 -49.83
C PHE A 112 -17.04 46.42 -50.51
N LEU A 113 -17.85 45.38 -50.29
CA LEU A 113 -17.60 44.01 -50.81
C LEU A 113 -17.56 43.93 -52.34
N ALA A 114 -18.18 44.88 -53.05
CA ALA A 114 -18.14 45.00 -54.52
C ALA A 114 -16.78 45.50 -55.07
N VAL A 115 -15.90 46.04 -54.18
CA VAL A 115 -14.58 46.51 -54.59
C VAL A 115 -13.62 45.30 -54.65
N PRO A 116 -12.82 45.18 -55.76
CA PRO A 116 -11.90 44.07 -55.91
C PRO A 116 -10.97 43.92 -54.74
N GLY A 117 -10.93 42.71 -54.12
CA GLY A 117 -10.10 42.38 -52.96
C GLY A 117 -10.80 42.56 -51.65
N MET A 118 -11.86 43.33 -51.48
CA MET A 118 -12.54 43.58 -50.21
C MET A 118 -13.30 42.33 -49.73
N ALA A 119 -13.91 41.55 -50.57
CA ALA A 119 -14.58 40.31 -50.21
C ALA A 119 -13.59 39.27 -49.64
N SER A 120 -12.35 39.19 -50.16
CA SER A 120 -11.32 38.33 -49.62
C SER A 120 -10.75 38.85 -48.28
N ALA A 121 -10.64 40.16 -48.12
CA ALA A 121 -10.24 40.77 -46.87
C ALA A 121 -11.29 40.53 -45.76
N TYR A 122 -12.57 40.70 -46.06
CA TYR A 122 -13.69 40.41 -45.17
C TYR A 122 -13.64 38.93 -44.71
N ALA A 123 -13.56 38.00 -45.67
CA ALA A 123 -13.48 36.57 -45.35
C ALA A 123 -12.25 36.21 -44.51
N SER A 124 -11.11 36.87 -44.74
CA SER A 124 -9.89 36.67 -43.95
C SER A 124 -10.04 37.19 -42.52
N LEU A 125 -10.64 38.37 -42.32
CA LEU A 125 -10.91 38.93 -41.00
C LEU A 125 -11.90 38.07 -40.21
N MET A 126 -12.99 37.64 -40.84
CA MET A 126 -13.97 36.75 -40.21
C MET A 126 -13.38 35.39 -39.86
N SER A 127 -12.58 34.80 -40.75
CA SER A 127 -11.86 33.56 -40.44
C SER A 127 -10.86 33.73 -39.29
N ALA A 128 -10.12 34.84 -39.26
CA ALA A 128 -9.19 35.15 -38.16
C ALA A 128 -9.93 35.34 -36.82
N SER A 129 -11.08 36.05 -36.83
CA SER A 129 -11.88 36.25 -35.61
C SER A 129 -12.35 34.89 -35.01
N VAL A 130 -12.85 33.98 -35.87
CA VAL A 130 -13.28 32.64 -35.43
C VAL A 130 -12.12 31.82 -34.87
N MET A 131 -10.92 31.91 -35.46
CA MET A 131 -9.72 31.22 -34.92
C MET A 131 -9.31 31.78 -33.57
N VAL A 132 -9.34 33.10 -33.38
CA VAL A 132 -9.02 33.76 -32.13
C VAL A 132 -10.06 33.41 -31.04
N GLU A 133 -11.34 33.41 -31.41
CA GLU A 133 -12.42 33.00 -30.51
C GLU A 133 -12.28 31.51 -30.05
N GLN A 134 -11.91 30.61 -30.95
CA GLN A 134 -11.63 29.23 -30.60
C GLN A 134 -10.45 29.11 -29.65
N ASN A 135 -9.42 29.95 -29.79
CA ASN A 135 -8.30 30.01 -28.84
C ASN A 135 -8.73 30.58 -27.49
N ALA A 136 -9.58 31.60 -27.48
CA ALA A 136 -10.19 32.15 -26.26
C ALA A 136 -10.96 31.04 -25.49
N LEU A 137 -11.82 30.30 -26.21
CA LEU A 137 -12.57 29.20 -25.60
C LEU A 137 -11.68 28.10 -25.03
N LYS A 138 -10.59 27.73 -25.72
CA LYS A 138 -9.61 26.77 -25.21
C LYS A 138 -8.89 27.27 -23.93
N THR A 139 -8.53 28.56 -23.93
CA THR A 139 -7.89 29.20 -22.78
C THR A 139 -8.85 29.26 -21.58
N GLN A 140 -10.13 29.56 -21.82
CA GLN A 140 -11.17 29.52 -20.80
C GLN A 140 -11.37 28.08 -20.24
N GLN A 141 -11.44 27.08 -21.11
CA GLN A 141 -11.52 25.68 -20.69
C GLN A 141 -10.29 25.25 -19.85
N SER A 142 -9.09 25.77 -20.18
CA SER A 142 -7.88 25.54 -19.39
C SER A 142 -7.97 26.20 -18.02
N ALA A 143 -8.55 27.42 -17.93
CA ALA A 143 -8.81 28.09 -16.67
C ALA A 143 -9.78 27.27 -15.79
N ASP A 144 -10.89 26.78 -16.38
CA ASP A 144 -11.85 25.92 -15.68
C ASP A 144 -11.20 24.65 -15.12
N ALA A 145 -10.22 24.07 -15.83
CA ALA A 145 -9.49 22.89 -15.42
C ALA A 145 -8.38 23.17 -14.38
N SER A 146 -7.97 24.42 -14.18
CA SER A 146 -6.88 24.84 -13.29
C SER A 146 -7.34 25.04 -11.85
N TYR A 147 -8.01 24.04 -11.28
CA TYR A 147 -8.58 24.09 -9.94
C TYR A 147 -7.68 23.48 -8.83
N ARG A 148 -6.59 22.83 -9.21
CA ARG A 148 -5.67 22.20 -8.24
C ARG A 148 -4.80 23.25 -7.54
N ASP A 149 -4.74 23.18 -6.23
CA ASP A 149 -3.91 24.02 -5.39
C ASP A 149 -2.92 23.20 -4.54
N SER A 150 -2.04 23.89 -3.83
CA SER A 150 -1.03 23.27 -2.96
C SER A 150 -1.61 22.45 -1.81
N GLU A 151 -2.82 22.77 -1.35
CA GLU A 151 -3.50 22.02 -0.31
C GLU A 151 -4.00 20.67 -0.85
N MET A 152 -4.54 20.64 -2.08
CA MET A 152 -4.90 19.38 -2.74
C MET A 152 -3.67 18.49 -2.94
N ASP A 153 -2.56 19.07 -3.39
CA ASP A 153 -1.29 18.36 -3.56
C ASP A 153 -0.78 17.81 -2.21
N ARG A 154 -0.97 18.56 -1.11
CA ARG A 154 -0.65 18.12 0.26
C ARG A 154 -1.52 16.94 0.71
N LEU A 155 -2.82 17.00 0.48
CA LEU A 155 -3.75 15.93 0.83
C LEU A 155 -3.46 14.65 0.05
N ASP A 156 -3.20 14.77 -1.25
CA ASP A 156 -2.85 13.64 -2.12
C ASP A 156 -1.49 13.04 -1.70
N TYR A 157 -0.52 13.87 -1.32
CA TYR A 157 0.75 13.43 -0.78
C TYR A 157 0.56 12.61 0.51
N ILE A 158 -0.17 13.12 1.50
CA ILE A 158 -0.42 12.39 2.75
C ILE A 158 -1.14 11.07 2.46
N ASN A 159 -2.17 11.10 1.60
CA ASN A 159 -2.90 9.88 1.21
C ASN A 159 -1.99 8.83 0.55
N SER A 160 -1.01 9.27 -0.26
CA SER A 160 -0.03 8.36 -0.86
C SER A 160 0.93 7.78 0.18
N GLN A 161 1.31 8.54 1.19
CA GLN A 161 2.18 8.10 2.29
C GLN A 161 1.46 7.08 3.18
N ASP A 162 0.22 7.35 3.55
CA ASP A 162 -0.61 6.41 4.32
C ASP A 162 -0.80 5.08 3.56
N ALA A 163 -0.95 5.13 2.23
CA ALA A 163 -1.04 3.94 1.41
C ALA A 163 0.24 3.09 1.45
N VAL A 164 1.43 3.71 1.46
CA VAL A 164 2.71 2.99 1.59
C VAL A 164 2.79 2.30 2.95
N VAL A 165 2.44 3.00 4.04
CA VAL A 165 2.40 2.41 5.39
C VAL A 165 1.44 1.22 5.44
N ALA A 166 0.22 1.38 4.94
CA ALA A 166 -0.79 0.31 4.91
C ALA A 166 -0.32 -0.91 4.09
N GLN A 167 0.40 -0.68 2.99
CA GLN A 167 0.97 -1.76 2.18
C GLN A 167 2.00 -2.57 2.98
N VAL A 168 2.90 -1.92 3.71
CA VAL A 168 3.92 -2.61 4.52
C VAL A 168 3.27 -3.35 5.70
N GLN A 169 2.28 -2.74 6.36
CA GLN A 169 1.50 -3.41 7.40
C GLN A 169 0.78 -4.67 6.88
N SER A 170 0.23 -4.60 5.67
CA SER A 170 -0.39 -5.77 5.01
C SER A 170 0.62 -6.85 4.67
N ALA A 171 1.82 -6.47 4.20
CA ALA A 171 2.91 -7.41 3.93
C ALA A 171 3.40 -8.09 5.23
N PHE A 172 3.52 -7.34 6.33
CA PHE A 172 3.86 -7.88 7.65
C PHE A 172 2.82 -8.90 8.14
N ALA A 173 1.53 -8.60 7.97
CA ALA A 173 0.46 -9.51 8.34
C ALA A 173 0.49 -10.80 7.49
N ALA A 174 0.72 -10.69 6.17
CA ALA A 174 0.85 -11.83 5.27
C ALA A 174 2.06 -12.71 5.61
N TYR A 175 3.20 -12.10 5.91
CA TYR A 175 4.39 -12.82 6.38
C TYR A 175 4.09 -13.63 7.65
N ASN A 176 3.48 -13.01 8.66
CA ASN A 176 3.13 -13.69 9.92
C ASN A 176 2.13 -14.82 9.72
N GLN A 177 1.18 -14.67 8.81
CA GLN A 177 0.24 -15.73 8.46
C GLN A 177 0.98 -16.95 7.87
N VAL A 178 1.89 -16.74 6.92
CA VAL A 178 2.69 -17.84 6.33
C VAL A 178 3.64 -18.44 7.38
N LYS A 179 4.33 -17.61 8.18
CA LYS A 179 5.23 -18.04 9.27
C LYS A 179 4.54 -19.04 10.19
N LYS A 180 3.29 -18.77 10.59
CA LYS A 180 2.50 -19.64 11.47
C LYS A 180 2.10 -20.99 10.82
N THR A 181 2.03 -21.08 9.49
CA THR A 181 1.69 -22.35 8.81
C THR A 181 2.85 -23.33 8.70
N ILE A 182 4.10 -22.88 8.82
CA ILE A 182 5.30 -23.72 8.68
C ILE A 182 5.32 -24.90 9.67
N PRO A 183 5.13 -24.70 11.00
CA PRO A 183 5.13 -25.80 11.97
C PRO A 183 4.05 -26.86 11.64
N LEU A 184 2.87 -26.46 11.21
CA LEU A 184 1.81 -27.36 10.79
C LEU A 184 2.25 -28.24 9.60
N MET A 185 2.86 -27.60 8.58
CA MET A 185 3.34 -28.32 7.40
C MET A 185 4.47 -29.29 7.76
N GLU A 186 5.38 -28.91 8.66
CA GLU A 186 6.44 -29.80 9.16
C GLU A 186 5.86 -31.02 9.87
N LYS A 187 4.86 -30.83 10.74
CA LYS A 187 4.18 -31.94 11.42
C LYS A 187 3.38 -32.81 10.46
N SER A 188 2.80 -32.21 9.44
CA SER A 188 2.11 -32.97 8.37
C SER A 188 3.09 -33.82 7.56
N VAL A 189 4.32 -33.35 7.32
CA VAL A 189 5.38 -34.15 6.70
C VAL A 189 5.79 -35.31 7.62
N GLU A 190 6.01 -35.09 8.92
CA GLU A 190 6.32 -36.14 9.89
C GLU A 190 5.22 -37.24 9.92
N LEU A 191 3.95 -36.83 9.91
CA LEU A 191 2.81 -37.74 9.87
C LEU A 191 2.81 -38.59 8.57
N GLN A 192 3.06 -37.92 7.43
CA GLN A 192 3.09 -38.63 6.12
C GLN A 192 4.29 -39.56 5.99
N GLU A 193 5.45 -39.24 6.58
CA GLU A 193 6.63 -40.11 6.67
C GLU A 193 6.31 -41.39 7.47
N LEU A 194 5.67 -41.25 8.64
CA LEU A 194 5.25 -42.36 9.44
C LEU A 194 4.23 -43.23 8.71
N SER A 195 3.25 -42.62 8.04
CA SER A 195 2.25 -43.33 7.21
C SER A 195 2.91 -44.13 6.09
N MET A 196 3.89 -43.55 5.40
CA MET A 196 4.65 -44.25 4.36
C MET A 196 5.41 -45.45 4.93
N GLN A 197 6.12 -45.26 6.06
CA GLN A 197 6.85 -46.37 6.72
C GLN A 197 5.91 -47.52 7.12
N LEU A 198 4.72 -47.23 7.66
CA LEU A 198 3.71 -48.23 7.98
C LEU A 198 3.19 -48.93 6.74
N THR A 199 3.00 -48.22 5.64
CA THR A 199 2.57 -48.84 4.35
C THR A 199 3.65 -49.76 3.81
N GLN A 200 4.92 -49.42 3.91
CA GLN A 200 6.06 -50.27 3.56
C GLN A 200 6.10 -51.55 4.40
N LYS A 201 5.90 -51.44 5.72
CA LYS A 201 5.82 -52.62 6.61
C LYS A 201 4.64 -53.52 6.26
N ARG A 202 3.47 -52.94 5.98
CA ARG A 202 2.27 -53.71 5.52
C ARG A 202 2.53 -54.42 4.20
N GLN A 203 3.26 -53.80 3.27
CA GLN A 203 3.65 -54.44 2.01
C GLN A 203 4.57 -55.62 2.25
N GLN A 204 5.57 -55.48 3.14
CA GLN A 204 6.45 -56.61 3.51
C GLN A 204 5.69 -57.80 4.11
N LEU A 205 4.57 -57.53 4.78
CA LEU A 205 3.68 -58.52 5.35
C LEU A 205 2.60 -59.02 4.38
N GLY A 206 2.63 -58.58 3.11
CA GLY A 206 1.64 -58.93 2.11
C GLY A 206 0.27 -58.25 2.29
N GLN A 207 0.17 -57.24 3.17
CA GLN A 207 -1.06 -56.51 3.52
C GLN A 207 -1.26 -55.19 2.75
N ALA A 208 -0.33 -54.83 1.90
CA ALA A 208 -0.39 -53.66 1.00
C ALA A 208 0.32 -53.98 -0.31
N THR A 209 -0.05 -53.29 -1.36
CA THR A 209 0.52 -53.47 -2.69
C THR A 209 1.74 -52.52 -2.90
N GLN A 210 2.55 -52.82 -3.91
CA GLN A 210 3.61 -51.91 -4.36
C GLN A 210 3.04 -50.57 -4.80
N ILE A 211 1.83 -50.57 -5.36
CA ILE A 211 1.13 -49.32 -5.77
C ILE A 211 0.81 -48.46 -4.56
N ASP A 212 0.41 -49.05 -3.43
CA ASP A 212 0.13 -48.30 -2.19
C ASP A 212 1.39 -47.62 -1.66
N VAL A 213 2.54 -48.31 -1.70
CA VAL A 213 3.84 -47.72 -1.31
C VAL A 213 4.22 -46.54 -2.22
N LEU A 214 4.08 -46.71 -3.54
CA LEU A 214 4.39 -45.66 -4.52
C LEU A 214 3.47 -44.43 -4.34
N ASN A 215 2.18 -44.66 -4.05
CA ASN A 215 1.24 -43.58 -3.77
C ASN A 215 1.61 -42.81 -2.46
N ALA A 216 1.95 -43.54 -1.40
CA ALA A 216 2.38 -42.95 -0.15
C ALA A 216 3.68 -42.14 -0.32
N GLN A 217 4.63 -42.68 -1.10
CA GLN A 217 5.88 -41.96 -1.43
C GLN A 217 5.62 -40.70 -2.26
N LYS A 218 4.76 -40.75 -3.28
CA LYS A 218 4.35 -39.59 -4.07
C LYS A 218 3.71 -38.51 -3.21
N SER A 219 2.83 -38.89 -2.28
CA SER A 219 2.17 -37.94 -1.36
C SER A 219 3.18 -37.25 -0.45
N LEU A 220 4.13 -38.00 0.11
CA LEU A 220 5.20 -37.47 0.93
C LEU A 220 6.07 -36.47 0.13
N GLN A 221 6.51 -36.85 -1.06
CA GLN A 221 7.33 -36.00 -1.92
C GLN A 221 6.60 -34.72 -2.32
N SER A 222 5.31 -34.79 -2.62
CA SER A 222 4.47 -33.61 -2.91
C SER A 222 4.42 -32.66 -1.73
N LEU A 223 4.20 -33.18 -0.52
CA LEU A 223 4.11 -32.37 0.70
C LEU A 223 5.45 -31.73 1.07
N GLN A 224 6.57 -32.46 0.95
CA GLN A 224 7.92 -31.95 1.14
C GLN A 224 8.25 -30.84 0.13
N SER A 225 7.85 -31.00 -1.14
CA SER A 225 8.01 -29.96 -2.16
C SER A 225 7.21 -28.71 -1.81
N THR A 226 5.97 -28.86 -1.36
CA THR A 226 5.13 -27.74 -0.92
C THR A 226 5.75 -27.00 0.27
N LEU A 227 6.24 -27.73 1.28
CA LEU A 227 6.93 -27.14 2.44
C LEU A 227 8.16 -26.34 2.00
N THR A 228 8.96 -26.90 1.09
CA THR A 228 10.16 -26.23 0.57
C THR A 228 9.79 -24.95 -0.16
N GLN A 229 8.77 -24.96 -1.02
CA GLN A 229 8.27 -23.78 -1.73
C GLN A 229 7.72 -22.72 -0.77
N THR A 230 6.96 -23.14 0.26
CA THR A 230 6.42 -22.23 1.27
C THR A 230 7.53 -21.56 2.08
N LYS A 231 8.57 -22.32 2.48
CA LYS A 231 9.75 -21.75 3.16
C LYS A 231 10.50 -20.74 2.27
N ALA A 232 10.68 -21.07 0.99
CA ALA A 232 11.30 -20.14 0.03
C ALA A 232 10.44 -18.88 -0.18
N GLY A 233 9.13 -19.02 -0.24
CA GLY A 233 8.18 -17.89 -0.30
C GLY A 233 8.24 -17.02 0.96
N LEU A 234 8.31 -17.64 2.14
CA LEU A 234 8.47 -16.92 3.41
C LEU A 234 9.78 -16.13 3.45
N GLN A 235 10.89 -16.71 2.98
CA GLN A 235 12.17 -16.02 2.89
C GLN A 235 12.09 -14.82 1.94
N ALA A 236 11.43 -14.95 0.80
CA ALA A 236 11.23 -13.83 -0.12
C ALA A 236 10.39 -12.69 0.52
N GLN A 237 9.34 -13.03 1.28
CA GLN A 237 8.53 -12.04 2.02
C GLN A 237 9.35 -11.37 3.13
N HIS A 238 10.20 -12.12 3.85
CA HIS A 238 11.13 -11.59 4.83
C HIS A 238 12.08 -10.55 4.21
N GLN A 239 12.73 -10.91 3.11
CA GLN A 239 13.63 -10.02 2.37
C GLN A 239 12.91 -8.75 1.88
N GLN A 240 11.68 -8.88 1.39
CA GLN A 240 10.88 -7.76 0.96
C GLN A 240 10.54 -6.82 2.14
N LEU A 241 10.17 -7.35 3.29
CA LEU A 241 9.92 -6.57 4.51
C LEU A 241 11.18 -5.84 4.95
N CYS A 242 12.34 -6.52 4.97
CA CYS A 242 13.63 -5.90 5.28
C CYS A 242 13.86 -4.65 4.41
N VAL A 243 13.75 -4.79 3.10
CA VAL A 243 13.96 -3.65 2.16
C VAL A 243 12.92 -2.54 2.37
N GLN A 244 11.66 -2.89 2.64
CA GLN A 244 10.60 -1.90 2.83
C GLN A 244 10.72 -1.12 4.14
N THR A 245 11.43 -1.64 5.12
CA THR A 245 11.60 -1.09 6.47
C THR A 245 13.04 -0.64 6.77
N GLY A 246 13.91 -0.64 5.74
CA GLY A 246 15.25 -0.05 5.82
C GLY A 246 16.40 -0.99 6.16
N TRP A 247 16.14 -2.26 6.41
CA TRP A 247 17.20 -3.26 6.52
C TRP A 247 17.79 -3.61 5.14
N SER A 248 19.01 -4.14 5.15
CA SER A 248 19.54 -4.79 3.94
C SER A 248 18.71 -6.04 3.61
N TYR A 249 18.67 -6.44 2.33
CA TYR A 249 17.86 -7.57 1.89
C TYR A 249 18.24 -8.92 2.55
N ASP A 250 19.49 -9.02 2.98
CA ASP A 250 20.10 -10.19 3.63
C ASP A 250 20.16 -10.06 5.18
N ALA A 251 19.58 -9.00 5.75
CA ALA A 251 19.49 -8.87 7.19
C ALA A 251 18.49 -9.89 7.77
N GLU A 252 18.70 -10.27 9.02
CA GLU A 252 17.86 -11.21 9.76
C GLU A 252 17.32 -10.54 11.05
N PRO A 253 16.44 -9.52 10.90
CA PRO A 253 15.75 -8.97 12.07
C PRO A 253 14.77 -9.99 12.65
N ASP A 254 14.54 -9.91 13.96
CA ASP A 254 13.53 -10.72 14.63
C ASP A 254 12.14 -10.12 14.37
N ILE A 255 11.44 -10.65 13.36
CA ILE A 255 10.07 -10.23 13.02
C ILE A 255 9.09 -10.85 14.00
N GLN A 256 8.53 -9.97 14.85
CA GLN A 256 7.60 -10.35 15.92
C GLN A 256 6.23 -10.76 15.34
N ASP A 257 5.46 -11.48 16.16
CA ASP A 257 4.09 -11.85 15.80
C ASP A 257 3.16 -10.63 15.81
N LEU A 258 2.03 -10.77 15.11
CA LEU A 258 0.97 -9.74 15.17
C LEU A 258 0.47 -9.56 16.60
N PRO A 259 0.19 -8.31 17.02
CA PRO A 259 -0.43 -8.06 18.31
C PRO A 259 -1.83 -8.68 18.35
N GLN A 260 -2.26 -9.08 19.55
CA GLN A 260 -3.61 -9.59 19.73
C GLN A 260 -4.66 -8.51 19.45
N ALA A 261 -5.81 -8.92 18.95
CA ALA A 261 -6.93 -8.02 18.70
C ALA A 261 -7.42 -7.37 20.00
N ASP A 262 -7.53 -6.04 19.99
CA ASP A 262 -8.08 -5.28 21.13
C ASP A 262 -9.61 -5.35 21.13
N LEU A 263 -10.13 -6.31 21.88
CA LEU A 263 -11.57 -6.54 22.00
C LEU A 263 -12.30 -5.36 22.67
N THR A 264 -11.61 -4.53 23.45
CA THR A 264 -12.21 -3.35 24.10
C THR A 264 -12.48 -2.26 23.07
N ARG A 265 -11.57 -2.06 22.12
CA ARG A 265 -11.78 -1.16 20.99
C ARG A 265 -12.90 -1.64 20.08
N ILE A 266 -12.97 -2.95 19.80
CA ILE A 266 -14.06 -3.53 19.01
C ILE A 266 -15.41 -3.30 19.70
N ALA A 267 -15.51 -3.51 21.01
CA ALA A 267 -16.73 -3.27 21.77
C ALA A 267 -17.15 -1.79 21.83
N ALA A 268 -16.19 -0.87 21.71
CA ALA A 268 -16.44 0.57 21.72
C ALA A 268 -16.81 1.15 20.34
N MET A 269 -16.75 0.37 19.25
CA MET A 269 -17.04 0.83 17.90
C MET A 269 -18.50 1.30 17.77
N ASN A 270 -18.68 2.43 17.09
CA ASN A 270 -19.98 3.00 16.77
C ASN A 270 -20.05 3.35 15.29
N LEU A 271 -20.74 2.53 14.51
CA LEU A 271 -20.81 2.68 13.06
C LEU A 271 -21.21 4.10 12.61
N ALA A 272 -22.18 4.73 13.26
CA ALA A 272 -22.65 6.05 12.86
C ALA A 272 -21.59 7.14 13.13
N ALA A 273 -20.99 7.14 14.33
CA ALA A 273 -19.94 8.08 14.71
C ALA A 273 -18.67 7.85 13.88
N ASP A 274 -18.25 6.60 13.72
CA ASP A 274 -17.07 6.22 12.96
C ASP A 274 -17.22 6.55 11.47
N THR A 275 -18.43 6.38 10.91
CA THR A 275 -18.73 6.78 9.52
C THR A 275 -18.63 8.29 9.34
N GLN A 276 -19.13 9.07 10.31
CA GLN A 276 -19.01 10.53 10.26
C GLN A 276 -17.54 10.96 10.31
N THR A 277 -16.76 10.37 11.21
CA THR A 277 -15.31 10.60 11.31
C THR A 277 -14.59 10.23 10.01
N ALA A 278 -14.95 9.09 9.41
CA ALA A 278 -14.38 8.65 8.14
C ALA A 278 -14.67 9.64 6.99
N LEU A 279 -15.89 10.19 6.93
CA LEU A 279 -16.25 11.21 5.94
C LEU A 279 -15.49 12.53 6.14
N GLU A 280 -15.23 12.91 7.39
CA GLU A 280 -14.50 14.13 7.70
C GLU A 280 -12.98 13.99 7.46
N GLN A 281 -12.42 12.82 7.77
CA GLN A 281 -10.97 12.59 7.71
C GLN A 281 -10.48 11.96 6.41
N ASN A 282 -11.37 11.56 5.50
CA ASN A 282 -10.94 10.98 4.23
C ASN A 282 -10.25 12.02 3.34
N LEU A 283 -8.93 11.86 3.18
CA LEU A 283 -8.07 12.82 2.47
C LEU A 283 -8.47 13.01 1.01
N SER A 284 -8.83 11.94 0.32
CA SER A 284 -9.29 12.00 -1.08
C SER A 284 -10.62 12.75 -1.21
N LEU A 285 -11.55 12.57 -0.25
CA LEU A 285 -12.80 13.31 -0.21
C LEU A 285 -12.56 14.80 0.10
N GLN A 286 -11.64 15.12 1.02
CA GLN A 286 -11.24 16.49 1.32
C GLN A 286 -10.62 17.16 0.09
N SER A 287 -9.72 16.47 -0.64
CA SER A 287 -9.11 16.93 -1.88
C SER A 287 -10.18 17.24 -2.94
N ASN A 288 -11.15 16.34 -3.14
CA ASN A 288 -12.25 16.56 -4.08
C ASN A 288 -13.18 17.72 -3.66
N LYS A 289 -13.49 17.87 -2.37
CA LYS A 289 -14.26 19.03 -1.85
C LYS A 289 -13.50 20.34 -2.03
N ARG A 290 -12.19 20.31 -1.86
CA ARG A 290 -11.32 21.47 -2.13
C ARG A 290 -11.33 21.82 -3.61
N GLY A 291 -11.16 20.82 -4.50
CA GLY A 291 -11.26 20.99 -5.94
C GLY A 291 -12.61 21.57 -6.36
N TYR A 292 -13.71 21.06 -5.80
CA TYR A 292 -15.05 21.60 -6.05
C TYR A 292 -15.15 23.08 -5.65
N ALA A 293 -14.60 23.48 -4.51
CA ALA A 293 -14.61 24.86 -4.07
C ALA A 293 -13.79 25.79 -5.00
N ASN A 294 -12.71 25.27 -5.57
CA ASN A 294 -11.83 26.02 -6.47
C ASN A 294 -12.35 26.12 -7.92
N MET A 295 -13.31 25.26 -8.31
CA MET A 295 -13.86 25.26 -9.68
C MET A 295 -14.82 26.41 -9.92
N ALA A 296 -14.84 26.90 -11.18
CA ALA A 296 -15.73 27.97 -11.63
C ALA A 296 -17.21 27.60 -11.46
N GLU A 297 -18.00 28.56 -10.99
CA GLU A 297 -19.45 28.41 -10.81
C GLU A 297 -20.14 28.14 -12.16
N GLY A 298 -21.07 27.16 -12.14
CA GLY A 298 -21.85 26.82 -13.32
C GLY A 298 -21.13 25.93 -14.35
N SER A 299 -19.80 25.69 -14.19
CA SER A 299 -19.02 24.84 -15.10
C SER A 299 -19.52 23.39 -15.11
N ALA A 300 -19.34 22.68 -16.21
CA ALA A 300 -19.65 21.27 -16.32
C ALA A 300 -18.79 20.43 -15.36
N ASP A 301 -17.53 20.81 -15.19
CA ASP A 301 -16.58 20.14 -14.31
C ASP A 301 -16.99 20.24 -12.85
N LYS A 302 -17.49 21.39 -12.39
CA LYS A 302 -18.02 21.56 -11.04
C LYS A 302 -19.23 20.66 -10.79
N LYS A 303 -20.12 20.54 -11.76
CA LYS A 303 -21.29 19.62 -11.67
C LYS A 303 -20.84 18.15 -11.65
N ASN A 304 -19.80 17.79 -12.41
CA ASN A 304 -19.24 16.45 -12.40
C ASN A 304 -18.54 16.15 -11.08
N MET A 305 -17.79 17.11 -10.52
CA MET A 305 -17.14 16.99 -9.22
C MET A 305 -18.16 16.82 -8.08
N ASP A 306 -19.29 17.54 -8.10
CA ASP A 306 -20.39 17.34 -7.13
C ASP A 306 -20.93 15.91 -7.15
N ARG A 307 -21.11 15.34 -8.35
CA ARG A 307 -21.53 13.94 -8.47
C ARG A 307 -20.45 12.97 -7.96
N THR A 308 -19.19 13.26 -8.24
CA THR A 308 -18.04 12.46 -7.75
C THR A 308 -17.99 12.47 -6.22
N ILE A 309 -18.13 13.63 -5.59
CA ILE A 309 -18.15 13.78 -4.12
C ILE A 309 -19.32 12.97 -3.53
N LYS A 310 -20.53 13.13 -4.05
CA LYS A 310 -21.71 12.39 -3.57
C LYS A 310 -21.54 10.87 -3.71
N ASN A 311 -21.01 10.42 -4.83
CA ASN A 311 -20.72 9.00 -5.04
C ASN A 311 -19.63 8.50 -4.07
N GLN A 312 -18.58 9.28 -3.85
CA GLN A 312 -17.50 8.94 -2.92
C GLN A 312 -18.01 8.87 -1.47
N GLU A 313 -18.87 9.82 -1.06
CA GLU A 313 -19.51 9.77 0.28
C GLU A 313 -20.35 8.50 0.45
N GLN A 314 -21.10 8.09 -0.57
CA GLN A 314 -21.85 6.81 -0.54
C GLN A 314 -20.91 5.61 -0.46
N THR A 315 -19.81 5.63 -1.21
CA THR A 315 -18.81 4.56 -1.19
C THR A 315 -18.17 4.44 0.20
N ILE A 316 -17.82 5.57 0.84
CA ILE A 316 -17.28 5.58 2.20
C ILE A 316 -18.30 5.00 3.19
N ARG A 317 -19.57 5.44 3.13
CA ARG A 317 -20.65 4.91 4.00
C ARG A 317 -20.82 3.40 3.83
N SER A 318 -20.91 2.93 2.58
CA SER A 318 -21.04 1.50 2.28
C SER A 318 -19.79 0.72 2.71
N GLY A 319 -18.61 1.26 2.49
CA GLY A 319 -17.35 0.67 2.93
C GLY A 319 -17.27 0.53 4.45
N MET A 320 -17.68 1.57 5.20
CA MET A 320 -17.72 1.53 6.67
C MET A 320 -18.72 0.48 7.19
N GLN A 321 -19.90 0.36 6.56
CA GLN A 321 -20.86 -0.68 6.89
C GLN A 321 -20.29 -2.08 6.66
N THR A 322 -19.62 -2.29 5.51
CA THR A 322 -18.98 -3.58 5.18
C THR A 322 -17.88 -3.89 6.19
N LEU A 323 -16.99 -2.93 6.45
CA LEU A 323 -15.88 -3.10 7.41
C LEU A 323 -16.40 -3.42 8.82
N TYR A 324 -17.44 -2.75 9.26
CA TYR A 324 -18.08 -3.03 10.56
C TYR A 324 -18.61 -4.46 10.62
N ASN A 325 -19.35 -4.89 9.58
CA ASN A 325 -19.88 -6.25 9.51
C ASN A 325 -18.75 -7.29 9.48
N ASP A 326 -17.68 -7.03 8.73
CA ASP A 326 -16.51 -7.92 8.65
C ASP A 326 -15.81 -8.06 10.02
N ILE A 327 -15.65 -6.95 10.76
CA ILE A 327 -15.07 -6.98 12.10
C ILE A 327 -15.95 -7.80 13.06
N MET A 328 -17.25 -7.59 13.06
CA MET A 328 -18.19 -8.36 13.90
C MET A 328 -18.19 -9.85 13.55
N GLN A 329 -18.12 -10.17 12.25
CA GLN A 329 -17.98 -11.56 11.79
C GLN A 329 -16.66 -12.17 12.25
N LYS A 330 -15.53 -11.44 12.13
CA LYS A 330 -14.21 -11.88 12.60
C LYS A 330 -14.17 -12.06 14.12
N GLN A 331 -14.82 -11.19 14.87
CA GLN A 331 -14.96 -11.34 16.33
C GLN A 331 -15.69 -12.63 16.68
N THR A 332 -16.79 -12.94 15.98
CA THR A 332 -17.54 -14.19 16.18
C THR A 332 -16.69 -15.41 15.79
N ALA A 333 -15.96 -15.31 14.69
CA ALA A 333 -15.04 -16.38 14.25
C ALA A 333 -13.92 -16.62 15.28
N LEU A 334 -13.36 -15.57 15.86
CA LEU A 334 -12.36 -15.67 16.93
C LEU A 334 -12.91 -16.40 18.17
N GLN A 335 -14.13 -16.06 18.61
CA GLN A 335 -14.78 -16.76 19.73
C GLN A 335 -15.01 -18.25 19.43
N LEU A 336 -15.39 -18.59 18.19
CA LEU A 336 -15.53 -19.96 17.75
C LEU A 336 -14.19 -20.69 17.71
N ALA A 337 -13.14 -20.04 17.21
CA ALA A 337 -11.78 -20.59 17.17
C ALA A 337 -11.24 -20.85 18.59
N ASP A 338 -11.48 -19.93 19.54
CA ASP A 338 -11.13 -20.11 20.95
C ASP A 338 -11.82 -21.34 21.57
N ALA A 339 -13.11 -21.50 21.34
CA ALA A 339 -13.87 -22.66 21.82
C ALA A 339 -13.38 -23.97 21.16
N SER A 340 -13.09 -23.94 19.85
CA SER A 340 -12.58 -25.09 19.11
C SER A 340 -11.18 -25.49 19.62
N LEU A 341 -10.29 -24.54 19.83
CA LEU A 341 -8.96 -24.79 20.38
C LEU A 341 -9.02 -25.36 21.80
N ALA A 342 -9.92 -24.84 22.64
CA ALA A 342 -10.12 -25.36 23.99
C ALA A 342 -10.59 -26.82 23.98
N ALA A 343 -11.52 -27.18 23.08
CA ALA A 343 -11.97 -28.56 22.90
C ALA A 343 -10.85 -29.46 22.39
N GLU A 344 -10.11 -29.02 21.37
CA GLU A 344 -9.00 -29.76 20.78
C GLU A 344 -7.85 -29.96 21.76
N THR A 345 -7.60 -28.97 22.63
CA THR A 345 -6.64 -29.10 23.72
C THR A 345 -6.99 -30.27 24.66
N GLN A 346 -8.27 -30.46 24.97
CA GLN A 346 -8.73 -31.59 25.79
C GLN A 346 -8.54 -32.93 25.07
N THR A 347 -8.86 -32.96 23.77
CA THR A 347 -8.68 -34.15 22.92
C THR A 347 -7.21 -34.53 22.82
N MET A 348 -6.32 -33.57 22.56
CA MET A 348 -4.88 -33.79 22.49
C MET A 348 -4.31 -34.32 23.83
N ASN A 349 -4.73 -33.75 24.97
CA ASN A 349 -4.35 -34.23 26.29
C ASN A 349 -4.84 -35.66 26.55
N ALA A 350 -6.04 -36.00 26.11
CA ALA A 350 -6.57 -37.35 26.21
C ALA A 350 -5.82 -38.34 25.29
N MET A 351 -5.46 -37.92 24.09
CA MET A 351 -4.69 -38.71 23.12
C MET A 351 -3.29 -39.00 23.66
N GLN A 352 -2.62 -38.02 24.27
CA GLN A 352 -1.33 -38.22 24.91
C GLN A 352 -1.40 -39.29 26.00
N LYS A 353 -2.39 -39.24 26.89
CA LYS A 353 -2.60 -40.25 27.93
C LYS A 353 -2.86 -41.66 27.36
N LYS A 354 -3.66 -41.73 26.29
CA LYS A 354 -3.91 -43.00 25.58
C LYS A 354 -2.62 -43.59 25.00
N LEU A 355 -1.77 -42.74 24.40
CA LEU A 355 -0.48 -43.15 23.89
C LEU A 355 0.42 -43.71 24.99
N GLU A 356 0.53 -43.01 26.14
CA GLU A 356 1.31 -43.40 27.30
C GLU A 356 0.85 -44.76 27.89
N LEU A 357 -0.48 -45.02 27.82
CA LEU A 357 -1.08 -46.30 28.25
C LEU A 357 -1.04 -47.39 27.20
N GLY A 358 -0.47 -47.13 26.01
CA GLY A 358 -0.45 -48.07 24.90
C GLY A 358 -1.83 -48.30 24.25
N MET A 359 -2.81 -47.44 24.51
CA MET A 359 -4.18 -47.49 23.99
C MET A 359 -4.36 -46.71 22.68
N ALA A 360 -3.35 -46.01 22.23
CA ALA A 360 -3.31 -45.31 20.96
C ALA A 360 -1.97 -45.58 20.26
N THR A 361 -2.02 -45.55 18.94
CA THR A 361 -0.81 -45.68 18.10
C THR A 361 -0.09 -44.34 17.93
N GLN A 362 1.18 -44.40 17.59
CA GLN A 362 1.97 -43.22 17.27
C GLN A 362 1.38 -42.45 16.07
N LEU A 363 0.76 -43.13 15.12
CA LEU A 363 0.11 -42.53 13.97
C LEU A 363 -1.11 -41.69 14.39
N GLU A 364 -1.95 -42.23 15.27
CA GLU A 364 -3.13 -41.53 15.79
C GLU A 364 -2.70 -40.31 16.60
N TYR A 365 -1.67 -40.40 17.43
CA TYR A 365 -1.13 -39.27 18.18
C TYR A 365 -0.60 -38.17 17.25
N LYS A 366 0.18 -38.52 16.21
CA LYS A 366 0.68 -37.55 15.24
C LYS A 366 -0.44 -36.91 14.41
N SER A 367 -1.50 -37.66 14.11
CA SER A 367 -2.67 -37.10 13.44
C SER A 367 -3.38 -36.05 14.31
N GLU A 368 -3.51 -36.35 15.61
CA GLU A 368 -4.10 -35.40 16.57
C GLU A 368 -3.22 -34.17 16.78
N GLU A 369 -1.88 -34.32 16.81
CA GLU A 369 -0.93 -33.21 16.87
C GLU A 369 -1.11 -32.25 15.69
N VAL A 370 -1.33 -32.75 14.49
CA VAL A 370 -1.62 -31.93 13.30
C VAL A 370 -2.96 -31.20 13.45
N SER A 371 -4.01 -31.89 13.88
CA SER A 371 -5.34 -31.28 14.10
C SER A 371 -5.28 -30.16 15.16
N PHE A 372 -4.54 -30.40 16.24
CA PHE A 372 -4.34 -29.40 17.29
C PHE A 372 -3.62 -28.13 16.76
N LEU A 373 -2.57 -28.30 15.96
CA LEU A 373 -1.85 -27.18 15.34
C LEU A 373 -2.74 -26.41 14.34
N GLU A 374 -3.61 -27.11 13.59
CA GLU A 374 -4.60 -26.45 12.73
C GLU A 374 -5.50 -25.51 13.55
N LYS A 375 -6.00 -25.96 14.70
CA LYS A 375 -6.83 -25.12 15.58
C LYS A 375 -6.06 -23.98 16.23
N GLN A 376 -4.76 -24.12 16.46
CA GLN A 376 -3.91 -23.02 16.91
C GLN A 376 -3.72 -21.93 15.84
N ILE A 377 -3.66 -22.32 14.59
CA ILE A 377 -3.48 -21.37 13.45
C ILE A 377 -4.80 -20.67 13.12
N ASP A 378 -5.94 -21.37 13.24
CA ASP A 378 -7.28 -20.81 13.03
C ASP A 378 -7.60 -19.66 14.00
N LYS A 379 -6.97 -19.65 15.17
CA LYS A 379 -7.07 -18.59 16.19
C LYS A 379 -6.11 -17.46 15.91
#